data_2e983f65d12d4d07280324ee70d4fae2
#
_entry.id   2e983f65d12d4d07280324ee70d4fae2
#
_cell.length_a   1.000
_cell.length_b   1.000
_cell.length_c   1.000
_cell.angle_alpha   90.00
_cell.angle_beta   90.00
_cell.angle_gamma   90.00
#
_symmetry.space_group_name_H-M   'P 1'
#
loop_
_entity.id
_entity.type
_entity.pdbx_description
1 polymer ?
#
loop_
_entity_poly.entity_id
_entity_poly.type
_entity_poly.pdbx_seq_one_letter_code
_entity_poly.pdbx_strand_id
1 'polypeptide(L)'
;MEHERHLEPVAEAEANSRVLVTLLFTDIVGSTRRVAELGDRAWLRLVEAHHEQVRTLLAHFGGCEVDCAGDGFFATFVTATSAIECGTAITASVRPLGLEVRAGLHTGECERVGAAVRGIAVHTAARLARLAAPGEVLVSATVRDVVAGSGICFEDRGARDLKGIPGRWQLYAVSGE
;
A
#
# COMPACT_ATOMS: atom_id res chain seq x y z
N MET A 1 -0.14 33.57 -52.31
CA MET A 1 0.34 32.24 -51.82
C MET A 1 0.58 32.34 -50.31
N GLU A 2 -0.48 32.12 -49.56
CA GLU A 2 -0.44 32.13 -48.08
C GLU A 2 0.06 30.82 -47.59
N HIS A 3 1.15 30.85 -46.82
CA HIS A 3 1.67 29.69 -46.07
C HIS A 3 0.86 29.50 -44.79
N GLU A 4 -0.13 28.65 -44.82
CA GLU A 4 -0.73 28.08 -43.60
C GLU A 4 0.33 27.24 -42.88
N ARG A 5 0.84 27.78 -41.77
CA ARG A 5 1.61 26.99 -40.79
C ARG A 5 0.62 26.15 -40.03
N HIS A 6 0.60 24.86 -40.33
CA HIS A 6 0.01 23.83 -39.48
C HIS A 6 0.72 23.89 -38.12
N LEU A 7 0.04 24.40 -37.11
CA LEU A 7 0.42 24.21 -35.72
C LEU A 7 0.00 22.79 -35.34
N GLU A 8 0.98 21.91 -35.25
CA GLU A 8 0.77 20.59 -34.58
C GLU A 8 0.33 20.83 -33.14
N PRO A 9 -0.68 20.12 -32.62
CA PRO A 9 -1.04 20.20 -31.21
C PRO A 9 0.14 19.72 -30.37
N VAL A 10 0.66 20.65 -29.56
CA VAL A 10 1.61 20.32 -28.48
C VAL A 10 0.89 19.30 -27.60
N ALA A 11 1.43 18.07 -27.53
CA ALA A 11 0.96 17.06 -26.60
C ALA A 11 0.87 17.70 -25.21
N GLU A 12 -0.32 17.73 -24.63
CA GLU A 12 -0.54 18.20 -23.28
C GLU A 12 0.40 17.39 -22.39
N ALA A 13 1.44 18.03 -21.87
CA ALA A 13 2.27 17.47 -20.82
C ALA A 13 1.32 17.18 -19.65
N GLU A 14 1.10 15.90 -19.35
CA GLU A 14 0.33 15.47 -18.20
C GLU A 14 0.86 16.23 -16.98
N ALA A 15 0.06 17.14 -16.46
CA ALA A 15 0.49 18.03 -15.40
C ALA A 15 0.85 17.20 -14.18
N ASN A 16 2.11 17.22 -13.79
CA ASN A 16 2.59 16.68 -12.52
C ASN A 16 1.82 17.39 -11.41
N SER A 17 0.88 16.68 -10.77
CA SER A 17 0.09 17.21 -9.67
C SER A 17 0.52 16.58 -8.36
N ARG A 18 0.77 17.41 -7.34
CA ARG A 18 0.94 16.93 -5.96
C ARG A 18 -0.41 16.55 -5.39
N VAL A 19 -0.49 15.38 -4.81
CA VAL A 19 -1.70 14.85 -4.20
C VAL A 19 -1.38 14.31 -2.80
N LEU A 20 -2.28 14.56 -1.85
CA LEU A 20 -2.22 13.95 -0.53
C LEU A 20 -3.02 12.65 -0.57
N VAL A 21 -2.37 11.54 -0.32
CA VAL A 21 -3.00 10.20 -0.36
C VAL A 21 -2.50 9.34 0.78
N THR A 22 -3.29 8.34 1.14
CA THR A 22 -2.85 7.25 2.00
C THR A 22 -2.39 6.08 1.15
N LEU A 23 -1.21 5.58 1.44
CA LEU A 23 -0.50 4.54 0.71
C LEU A 23 -0.56 3.26 1.52
N LEU A 24 -0.96 2.17 0.88
CA LEU A 24 -0.99 0.82 1.45
C LEU A 24 -0.04 -0.06 0.67
N PHE A 25 0.89 -0.69 1.37
CA PHE A 25 1.69 -1.80 0.86
C PHE A 25 1.34 -3.07 1.60
N THR A 26 1.24 -4.17 0.88
CA THR A 26 1.09 -5.51 1.46
C THR A 26 2.16 -6.45 0.92
N ASP A 27 2.48 -7.50 1.68
CA ASP A 27 3.49 -8.49 1.30
C ASP A 27 3.19 -9.82 2.00
N ILE A 28 3.32 -10.95 1.29
CA ILE A 28 3.17 -12.28 1.88
C ILE A 28 4.43 -12.65 2.65
N VAL A 29 4.26 -13.04 3.91
CA VAL A 29 5.36 -13.42 4.78
C VAL A 29 5.92 -14.78 4.38
N GLY A 30 7.24 -14.83 4.13
CA GLY A 30 7.95 -16.08 3.82
C GLY A 30 7.58 -16.70 2.48
N SER A 31 7.19 -15.90 1.47
CA SER A 31 6.79 -16.38 0.14
C SER A 31 7.81 -17.31 -0.50
N THR A 32 9.09 -16.98 -0.46
CA THR A 32 10.17 -17.83 -1.00
C THR A 32 10.18 -19.23 -0.39
N ARG A 33 10.00 -19.34 0.93
CA ARG A 33 9.92 -20.63 1.62
C ARG A 33 8.66 -21.39 1.17
N ARG A 34 7.54 -20.71 1.05
CA ARG A 34 6.27 -21.31 0.60
C ARG A 34 6.34 -21.84 -0.83
N VAL A 35 7.00 -21.12 -1.72
CA VAL A 35 7.29 -21.62 -3.08
C VAL A 35 8.08 -22.92 -3.04
N ALA A 36 9.14 -22.98 -2.22
CA ALA A 36 9.98 -24.17 -2.09
C ALA A 36 9.21 -25.37 -1.50
N GLU A 37 8.27 -25.15 -0.57
CA GLU A 37 7.44 -26.18 0.05
C GLU A 37 6.34 -26.69 -0.91
N LEU A 38 5.66 -25.81 -1.63
CA LEU A 38 4.47 -26.12 -2.43
C LEU A 38 4.79 -26.47 -3.88
N GLY A 39 5.92 -25.97 -4.39
CA GLY A 39 6.28 -25.97 -5.80
C GLY A 39 5.56 -24.87 -6.62
N ASP A 40 6.14 -24.52 -7.75
CA ASP A 40 5.73 -23.34 -8.55
C ASP A 40 4.25 -23.33 -8.94
N ARG A 41 3.73 -24.48 -9.39
CA ARG A 41 2.33 -24.56 -9.87
C ARG A 41 1.30 -24.37 -8.74
N ALA A 42 1.55 -24.93 -7.57
CA ALA A 42 0.65 -24.79 -6.43
C ALA A 42 0.74 -23.39 -5.85
N TRP A 43 1.95 -22.84 -5.78
CA TRP A 43 2.18 -21.47 -5.38
C TRP A 43 1.49 -20.47 -6.30
N LEU A 44 1.60 -20.62 -7.63
CA LEU A 44 0.94 -19.72 -8.59
C LEU A 44 -0.57 -19.68 -8.37
N ARG A 45 -1.24 -20.82 -8.22
CA ARG A 45 -2.69 -20.83 -7.94
C ARG A 45 -3.04 -20.15 -6.63
N LEU A 46 -2.20 -20.30 -5.61
CA LEU A 46 -2.42 -19.67 -4.30
C LEU A 46 -2.27 -18.15 -4.38
N VAL A 47 -1.27 -17.66 -5.11
CA VAL A 47 -1.07 -16.23 -5.35
C VAL A 47 -2.20 -15.64 -6.20
N GLU A 48 -2.68 -16.36 -7.20
CA GLU A 48 -3.84 -15.93 -8.00
C GLU A 48 -5.10 -15.76 -7.13
N ALA A 49 -5.39 -16.72 -6.27
CA ALA A 49 -6.51 -16.62 -5.32
C ALA A 49 -6.33 -15.46 -4.33
N HIS A 50 -5.11 -15.23 -3.85
CA HIS A 50 -4.76 -14.08 -3.04
C HIS A 50 -5.01 -12.75 -3.78
N HIS A 51 -4.56 -12.65 -5.02
CA HIS A 51 -4.74 -11.45 -5.86
C HIS A 51 -6.22 -11.12 -6.07
N GLU A 52 -7.06 -12.11 -6.34
CA GLU A 52 -8.50 -11.92 -6.50
C GLU A 52 -9.15 -11.38 -5.22
N GLN A 53 -8.79 -11.94 -4.06
CA GLN A 53 -9.27 -11.46 -2.77
C GLN A 53 -8.85 -10.03 -2.48
N VAL A 54 -7.58 -9.70 -2.69
CA VAL A 54 -7.07 -8.33 -2.47
C VAL A 54 -7.78 -7.33 -3.38
N ARG A 55 -7.92 -7.62 -4.66
CA ARG A 55 -8.64 -6.73 -5.60
C ARG A 55 -10.10 -6.53 -5.24
N THR A 56 -10.76 -7.57 -4.77
CA THR A 56 -12.14 -7.48 -4.25
C THR A 56 -12.22 -6.54 -3.05
N LEU A 57 -11.29 -6.64 -2.11
CA LEU A 57 -11.23 -5.77 -0.93
C LEU A 57 -10.84 -4.33 -1.31
N LEU A 58 -9.87 -4.14 -2.21
CA LEU A 58 -9.53 -2.81 -2.71
C LEU A 58 -10.75 -2.12 -3.32
N ALA A 59 -11.50 -2.83 -4.17
CA ALA A 59 -12.73 -2.29 -4.76
C ALA A 59 -13.80 -1.96 -3.70
N HIS A 60 -13.95 -2.81 -2.68
CA HIS A 60 -14.93 -2.61 -1.60
C HIS A 60 -14.60 -1.36 -0.76
N PHE A 61 -13.33 -1.13 -0.42
CA PHE A 61 -12.89 -0.01 0.40
C PHE A 61 -12.48 1.25 -0.39
N GLY A 62 -12.67 1.26 -1.71
CA GLY A 62 -12.34 2.40 -2.56
C GLY A 62 -10.85 2.62 -2.75
N GLY A 63 -10.05 1.56 -2.67
CA GLY A 63 -8.62 1.59 -2.97
C GLY A 63 -8.34 1.54 -4.47
N CYS A 64 -7.33 2.26 -4.90
CA CYS A 64 -6.84 2.23 -6.28
C CYS A 64 -5.53 1.44 -6.33
N GLU A 65 -5.52 0.30 -7.01
CA GLU A 65 -4.30 -0.48 -7.26
C GLU A 65 -3.35 0.36 -8.13
N VAL A 66 -2.13 0.57 -7.65
CA VAL A 66 -1.08 1.28 -8.39
C VAL A 66 -0.11 0.30 -9.02
N ASP A 67 0.25 -0.75 -8.27
CA ASP A 67 1.18 -1.79 -8.71
C ASP A 67 0.92 -3.10 -7.97
N CYS A 68 1.23 -4.20 -8.64
CA CYS A 68 1.21 -5.54 -8.07
C CYS A 68 2.48 -6.26 -8.52
N ALA A 69 3.47 -6.33 -7.66
CA ALA A 69 4.76 -6.97 -7.92
C ALA A 69 4.88 -8.30 -7.16
N GLY A 70 4.84 -9.39 -7.90
CA GLY A 70 4.90 -10.74 -7.32
C GLY A 70 3.69 -11.03 -6.46
N ASP A 71 3.87 -11.12 -5.15
CA ASP A 71 2.86 -11.40 -4.14
C ASP A 71 2.43 -10.16 -3.33
N GLY A 72 3.05 -9.00 -3.60
CA GLY A 72 2.77 -7.75 -2.91
C GLY A 72 1.88 -6.80 -3.71
N PHE A 73 1.12 -5.98 -3.00
CA PHE A 73 0.30 -4.91 -3.58
C PHE A 73 0.75 -3.54 -3.11
N PHE A 74 0.66 -2.59 -4.02
CA PHE A 74 0.71 -1.18 -3.73
C PHE A 74 -0.60 -0.52 -4.18
N ALA A 75 -1.30 0.11 -3.24
CA ALA A 75 -2.55 0.80 -3.50
C ALA A 75 -2.58 2.17 -2.82
N THR A 76 -3.43 3.06 -3.33
CA THR A 76 -3.69 4.38 -2.76
C THR A 76 -5.15 4.52 -2.36
N PHE A 77 -5.39 5.33 -1.33
CA PHE A 77 -6.72 5.66 -0.81
C PHE A 77 -6.85 7.16 -0.58
N VAL A 78 -8.08 7.64 -0.73
CA VAL A 78 -8.42 9.03 -0.41
C VAL A 78 -8.44 9.25 1.10
N THR A 79 -8.93 8.26 1.88
CA THR A 79 -9.01 8.34 3.33
C THR A 79 -8.12 7.29 4.00
N ALA A 80 -7.51 7.68 5.13
CA ALA A 80 -6.68 6.78 5.92
C ALA A 80 -7.53 5.69 6.62
N THR A 81 -8.76 6.01 7.01
CA THR A 81 -9.69 5.04 7.61
C THR A 81 -9.96 3.87 6.66
N SER A 82 -10.37 4.15 5.42
CA SER A 82 -10.61 3.09 4.43
C SER A 82 -9.36 2.26 4.13
N ALA A 83 -8.18 2.89 4.12
CA ALA A 83 -6.92 2.18 3.94
C ALA A 83 -6.61 1.22 5.08
N ILE A 84 -6.85 1.63 6.34
CA ILE A 84 -6.67 0.79 7.53
C ILE A 84 -7.65 -0.39 7.51
N GLU A 85 -8.94 -0.12 7.27
CA GLU A 85 -9.98 -1.14 7.17
C GLU A 85 -9.66 -2.17 6.08
N CYS A 86 -9.22 -1.71 4.90
CA CYS A 86 -8.79 -2.57 3.81
C CYS A 86 -7.58 -3.43 4.21
N GLY A 87 -6.54 -2.83 4.76
CA GLY A 87 -5.34 -3.54 5.22
C GLY A 87 -5.67 -4.62 6.27
N THR A 88 -6.53 -4.29 7.22
CA THR A 88 -7.02 -5.22 8.25
C THR A 88 -7.83 -6.37 7.63
N ALA A 89 -8.73 -6.05 6.71
CA ALA A 89 -9.51 -7.06 6.00
C ALA A 89 -8.62 -7.98 5.15
N ILE A 90 -7.61 -7.46 4.46
CA ILE A 90 -6.64 -8.25 3.68
C ILE A 90 -5.90 -9.21 4.59
N THR A 91 -5.31 -8.75 5.70
CA THR A 91 -4.53 -9.61 6.61
C THR A 91 -5.39 -10.71 7.25
N ALA A 92 -6.69 -10.47 7.45
CA ALA A 92 -7.62 -11.46 7.97
C ALA A 92 -8.09 -12.47 6.91
N SER A 93 -8.41 -11.99 5.70
CA SER A 93 -9.03 -12.79 4.63
C SER A 93 -8.14 -13.89 4.06
N VAL A 94 -6.82 -13.74 4.16
CA VAL A 94 -5.85 -14.69 3.60
C VAL A 94 -5.54 -15.87 4.53
N ARG A 95 -5.93 -15.78 5.79
CA ARG A 95 -5.68 -16.86 6.78
C ARG A 95 -6.25 -18.21 6.36
N PRO A 96 -7.48 -18.31 5.80
CA PRO A 96 -8.01 -19.57 5.30
C PRO A 96 -7.20 -20.19 4.15
N LEU A 97 -6.43 -19.38 3.42
CA LEU A 97 -5.50 -19.83 2.39
C LEU A 97 -4.19 -20.37 2.96
N GLY A 98 -4.01 -20.33 4.28
CA GLY A 98 -2.75 -20.69 4.94
C GLY A 98 -1.63 -19.68 4.69
N LEU A 99 -1.98 -18.46 4.32
CA LEU A 99 -1.06 -17.35 4.12
C LEU A 99 -1.06 -16.39 5.31
N GLU A 100 0.07 -15.76 5.53
CA GLU A 100 0.21 -14.60 6.40
C GLU A 100 0.65 -13.41 5.56
N VAL A 101 -0.11 -12.33 5.65
CA VAL A 101 0.19 -11.05 4.99
C VAL A 101 0.48 -10.01 6.04
N ARG A 102 1.42 -9.14 5.76
CA ARG A 102 1.72 -7.94 6.54
C ARG A 102 1.40 -6.71 5.71
N ALA A 103 1.02 -5.63 6.37
CA ALA A 103 0.66 -4.38 5.71
C ALA A 103 1.36 -3.19 6.35
N GLY A 104 1.69 -2.18 5.53
CA GLY A 104 2.25 -0.91 5.98
C GLY A 104 1.51 0.25 5.35
N LEU A 105 1.15 1.26 6.16
CA LEU A 105 0.44 2.45 5.71
C LEU A 105 1.17 3.73 6.11
N HIS A 106 1.15 4.66 5.17
CA HIS A 106 1.58 6.04 5.41
C HIS A 106 0.71 7.02 4.63
N THR A 107 0.44 8.18 5.20
CA THR A 107 -0.25 9.29 4.53
C THR A 107 0.75 10.40 4.27
N GLY A 108 0.83 10.85 3.03
CA GLY A 108 1.76 11.90 2.64
C GLY A 108 1.48 12.44 1.24
N GLU A 109 2.11 13.56 0.93
CA GLU A 109 2.07 14.14 -0.40
C GLU A 109 2.96 13.36 -1.36
N CYS A 110 2.41 13.07 -2.53
CA CYS A 110 3.08 12.38 -3.62
C CYS A 110 2.95 13.18 -4.92
N GLU A 111 3.85 12.95 -5.84
CA GLU A 111 3.69 13.39 -7.23
C GLU A 111 2.95 12.30 -8.01
N ARG A 112 1.86 12.71 -8.67
CA ARG A 112 1.12 11.85 -9.59
C ARG A 112 1.59 12.09 -11.01
N VAL A 113 1.97 11.02 -11.70
CA VAL A 113 2.36 11.02 -13.10
C VAL A 113 1.54 9.92 -13.79
N GLY A 114 0.45 10.32 -14.45
CA GLY A 114 -0.54 9.36 -14.96
C GLY A 114 -1.15 8.52 -13.83
N ALA A 115 -1.09 7.20 -13.95
CA ALA A 115 -1.53 6.26 -12.90
C ALA A 115 -0.47 6.02 -11.82
N ALA A 116 0.77 6.45 -12.02
CA ALA A 116 1.86 6.25 -11.06
C ALA A 116 1.85 7.31 -9.97
N VAL A 117 2.28 6.90 -8.78
CA VAL A 117 2.48 7.77 -7.61
C VAL A 117 3.92 7.65 -7.15
N ARG A 118 4.60 8.77 -6.94
CA ARG A 118 6.02 8.84 -6.60
C ARG A 118 6.28 9.79 -5.44
N GLY A 119 7.35 9.54 -4.70
CA GLY A 119 7.78 10.41 -3.60
C GLY A 119 8.28 9.64 -2.39
N ILE A 120 8.78 10.38 -1.40
CA ILE A 120 9.31 9.80 -0.16
C ILE A 120 8.24 9.03 0.62
N ALA A 121 6.99 9.49 0.56
CA ALA A 121 5.86 8.83 1.22
C ALA A 121 5.65 7.39 0.74
N VAL A 122 5.87 7.11 -0.56
CA VAL A 122 5.80 5.75 -1.14
C VAL A 122 6.85 4.85 -0.51
N HIS A 123 8.09 5.33 -0.42
CA HIS A 123 9.17 4.59 0.23
C HIS A 123 8.91 4.36 1.71
N THR A 124 8.34 5.37 2.40
CA THR A 124 7.97 5.25 3.82
C THR A 124 6.97 4.11 4.02
N ALA A 125 5.84 4.10 3.30
CA ALA A 125 4.84 3.04 3.41
C ALA A 125 5.41 1.65 3.10
N ALA A 126 6.24 1.54 2.07
CA ALA A 126 6.91 0.28 1.72
C ALA A 126 7.86 -0.22 2.83
N ARG A 127 8.56 0.69 3.55
CA ARG A 127 9.39 0.32 4.70
C ARG A 127 8.57 -0.15 5.88
N LEU A 128 7.41 0.49 6.14
CA LEU A 128 6.51 0.05 7.21
C LEU A 128 6.00 -1.36 6.95
N ALA A 129 5.57 -1.69 5.73
CA ALA A 129 5.12 -3.03 5.39
C ALA A 129 6.19 -4.10 5.66
N ARG A 130 7.47 -3.78 5.40
CA ARG A 130 8.59 -4.70 5.68
C ARG A 130 8.91 -4.86 7.15
N LEU A 131 8.58 -3.87 7.99
CA LEU A 131 8.79 -3.90 9.44
C LEU A 131 7.62 -4.54 10.19
N ALA A 132 6.45 -4.60 9.56
CA ALA A 132 5.27 -5.21 10.15
C ALA A 132 5.47 -6.71 10.39
N ALA A 133 4.96 -7.20 11.51
CA ALA A 133 4.91 -8.62 11.84
C ALA A 133 3.87 -9.35 10.96
N PRO A 134 3.92 -10.70 10.89
CA PRO A 134 2.90 -11.47 10.20
C PRO A 134 1.50 -11.16 10.76
N GLY A 135 0.55 -10.85 9.86
CA GLY A 135 -0.82 -10.49 10.23
C GLY A 135 -0.99 -9.07 10.76
N GLU A 136 0.08 -8.27 10.83
CA GLU A 136 0.07 -6.92 11.37
C GLU A 136 -0.19 -5.87 10.29
N VAL A 137 -0.94 -4.84 10.68
CA VAL A 137 -1.09 -3.58 9.93
C VAL A 137 -0.33 -2.50 10.68
N LEU A 138 0.83 -2.11 10.16
CA LEU A 138 1.72 -1.11 10.76
C LEU A 138 1.52 0.25 10.10
N VAL A 139 1.36 1.29 10.90
CA VAL A 139 1.08 2.64 10.41
C VAL A 139 2.06 3.66 10.98
N SER A 140 2.29 4.75 10.25
CA SER A 140 3.03 5.90 10.76
C SER A 140 2.19 6.75 11.72
N ALA A 141 2.83 7.59 12.52
CA ALA A 141 2.16 8.57 13.38
C ALA A 141 1.19 9.46 12.59
N THR A 142 1.56 9.86 11.37
CA THR A 142 0.71 10.65 10.47
C THR A 142 -0.64 9.96 10.22
N VAL A 143 -0.64 8.66 9.92
CA VAL A 143 -1.88 7.90 9.71
C VAL A 143 -2.72 7.88 10.98
N ARG A 144 -2.12 7.56 12.13
CA ARG A 144 -2.81 7.56 13.42
C ARG A 144 -3.46 8.91 13.72
N ASP A 145 -2.73 9.99 13.48
CA ASP A 145 -3.20 11.34 13.79
C ASP A 145 -4.34 11.79 12.86
N VAL A 146 -4.26 11.43 11.57
CA VAL A 146 -5.31 11.74 10.59
C VAL A 146 -6.63 11.04 10.92
N VAL A 147 -6.59 9.84 11.50
CA VAL A 147 -7.81 9.08 11.86
C VAL A 147 -8.25 9.30 13.30
N ALA A 148 -7.73 10.32 13.97
CA ALA A 148 -8.15 10.65 15.33
C ALA A 148 -9.66 10.86 15.41
N GLY A 149 -10.32 10.17 16.35
CA GLY A 149 -11.79 10.19 16.50
C GLY A 149 -12.55 9.15 15.68
N SER A 150 -11.88 8.33 14.88
CA SER A 150 -12.51 7.23 14.13
C SER A 150 -12.90 6.01 14.97
N GLY A 151 -12.40 5.92 16.20
CA GLY A 151 -12.57 4.73 17.05
C GLY A 151 -11.55 3.62 16.80
N ILE A 152 -10.66 3.79 15.83
CA ILE A 152 -9.59 2.82 15.57
C ILE A 152 -8.58 2.86 16.71
N CYS A 153 -8.26 1.69 17.27
CA CYS A 153 -7.28 1.52 18.33
C CYS A 153 -5.90 1.19 17.79
N PHE A 154 -4.87 1.65 18.49
CA PHE A 154 -3.48 1.46 18.10
C PHE A 154 -2.62 1.05 19.28
N GLU A 155 -1.65 0.17 19.03
CA GLU A 155 -0.57 -0.16 19.95
C GLU A 155 0.72 0.52 19.51
N ASP A 156 1.41 1.14 20.44
CA ASP A 156 2.71 1.76 20.20
C ASP A 156 3.77 0.70 19.86
N ARG A 157 4.46 0.86 18.73
CA ARG A 157 5.57 0.02 18.28
C ARG A 157 6.93 0.69 18.41
N GLY A 158 6.95 1.88 19.04
CA GLY A 158 8.14 2.69 19.28
C GLY A 158 8.66 3.39 18.03
N ALA A 159 9.71 4.15 18.26
CA ALA A 159 10.39 4.88 17.17
C ALA A 159 11.42 4.01 16.47
N ARG A 160 11.45 4.08 15.15
CA ARG A 160 12.35 3.31 14.27
C ARG A 160 13.03 4.22 13.27
N ASP A 161 14.24 3.84 12.87
CA ASP A 161 14.90 4.38 11.70
C ASP A 161 14.46 3.58 10.47
N LEU A 162 14.03 4.29 9.42
CA LEU A 162 13.64 3.66 8.16
C LEU A 162 14.80 3.78 7.17
N LYS A 163 15.27 2.64 6.65
CA LYS A 163 16.43 2.59 5.77
C LYS A 163 16.27 3.53 4.57
N GLY A 164 17.17 4.52 4.46
CA GLY A 164 17.20 5.49 3.37
C GLY A 164 16.20 6.64 3.52
N ILE A 165 15.50 6.74 4.66
CA ILE A 165 14.56 7.83 4.95
C ILE A 165 15.05 8.59 6.18
N PRO A 166 15.20 9.92 6.11
CA PRO A 166 15.71 10.71 7.23
C PRO A 166 14.78 10.68 8.44
N GLY A 167 15.36 10.79 9.64
CA GLY A 167 14.64 10.95 10.89
C GLY A 167 14.19 9.64 11.54
N ARG A 168 13.72 9.76 12.76
CA ARG A 168 13.10 8.66 13.51
C ARG A 168 11.60 8.72 13.36
N TRP A 169 11.00 7.58 13.11
CA TRP A 169 9.57 7.44 12.80
C TRP A 169 8.87 6.69 13.91
N GLN A 170 7.92 7.34 14.56
CA GLN A 170 7.04 6.69 15.53
C GLN A 170 6.02 5.84 14.78
N LEU A 171 5.94 4.56 15.14
CA LEU A 171 5.12 3.55 14.46
C LEU A 171 4.07 2.99 15.41
N TYR A 172 2.95 2.60 14.84
CA TYR A 172 1.82 2.02 15.56
C TYR A 172 1.28 0.81 14.81
N ALA A 173 0.89 -0.22 15.54
CA ALA A 173 0.11 -1.32 14.97
C ALA A 173 -1.38 -1.06 15.18
N VAL A 174 -2.18 -1.32 14.17
CA VAL A 174 -3.64 -1.35 14.32
C VAL A 174 -4.00 -2.51 15.22
N SER A 175 -4.70 -2.24 16.32
CA SER A 175 -5.21 -3.28 17.23
C SER A 175 -6.71 -3.47 17.00
N GLY A 176 -7.16 -4.73 17.05
CA GLY A 176 -8.59 -5.02 17.12
C GLY A 176 -9.19 -4.53 18.44
N GLU A 177 -10.51 -4.30 18.44
CA GLU A 177 -11.29 -4.08 19.67
C GLU A 177 -11.13 -5.26 20.63
#